data_6d8653243e904ef259372d062e5cd7cf
#
_entry.id   6d8653243e904ef259372d062e5cd7cf
#
_cell.length_a   1.000
_cell.length_b   1.000
_cell.length_c   1.000
_cell.angle_alpha   90.00
_cell.angle_beta   90.00
_cell.angle_gamma   90.00
#
_symmetry.space_group_name_H-M   'P 1'
#
loop_
_entity.id
_entity.type
_entity.pdbx_description
1 polymer ?
#
loop_
_entity_poly.entity_id
_entity_poly.type
_entity_poly.pdbx_seq_one_letter_code
_entity_poly.pdbx_strand_id
1 'polypeptide(L)'
;MENYIKIKDKFIIADPKDNVATARVEVKADTVLMTDDGSKIIIKELIPFGHKVALKDENRDEGVIKYGQRIGIATKDIAVGELVHVKNLSGERGMAK
;
A
#
# COMPACT_ATOMS: atom_id res chain seq x y z
N MET A 1 -18.75 11.88 -16.00
CA MET A 1 -18.89 11.20 -14.73
C MET A 1 -17.63 10.41 -14.43
N GLU A 2 -17.10 10.58 -13.27
CA GLU A 2 -15.86 9.89 -12.91
C GLU A 2 -16.15 8.50 -12.38
N ASN A 3 -15.34 7.55 -12.83
CA ASN A 3 -15.46 6.17 -12.37
C ASN A 3 -14.31 5.85 -11.43
N TYR A 4 -14.42 6.39 -10.22
CA TYR A 4 -13.41 6.11 -9.22
C TYR A 4 -14.09 5.72 -7.91
N ILE A 5 -13.32 5.10 -7.05
CA ILE A 5 -13.77 4.63 -5.76
C ILE A 5 -12.94 5.35 -4.70
N LYS A 6 -13.58 5.80 -3.63
CA LYS A 6 -12.82 6.40 -2.53
C LYS A 6 -11.94 5.33 -1.91
N ILE A 7 -10.68 5.67 -1.66
CA ILE A 7 -9.73 4.69 -1.17
C ILE A 7 -10.21 4.03 0.14
N LYS A 8 -10.84 4.81 1.01
CA LYS A 8 -11.29 4.27 2.30
C LYS A 8 -12.45 3.29 2.20
N ASP A 9 -13.12 3.23 1.04
CA ASP A 9 -14.14 2.22 0.83
C ASP A 9 -13.53 0.83 0.63
N LYS A 10 -12.28 0.77 0.19
CA LYS A 10 -11.60 -0.49 -0.13
C LYS A 10 -10.41 -0.78 0.76
N PHE A 11 -9.83 0.23 1.38
CA PHE A 11 -8.60 0.09 2.16
C PHE A 11 -8.70 0.80 3.50
N ILE A 12 -7.93 0.31 4.45
CA ILE A 12 -7.76 0.96 5.75
C ILE A 12 -6.38 1.60 5.77
N ILE A 13 -6.35 2.91 6.06
CA ILE A 13 -5.12 3.64 6.31
C ILE A 13 -5.09 3.90 7.80
N ALA A 14 -4.18 3.22 8.51
CA ALA A 14 -4.19 3.22 9.96
C ALA A 14 -3.69 4.54 10.56
N ASP A 15 -2.81 5.24 9.85
CA ASP A 15 -2.21 6.47 10.35
C ASP A 15 -1.87 7.36 9.15
N PRO A 16 -2.01 8.70 9.30
CA PRO A 16 -1.70 9.62 8.19
C PRO A 16 -0.26 9.51 7.66
N LYS A 17 0.66 9.01 8.48
CA LYS A 17 2.06 8.85 8.07
C LYS A 17 2.30 7.58 7.28
N ASP A 18 1.32 6.70 7.18
CA ASP A 18 1.50 5.41 6.53
C ASP A 18 1.73 5.57 5.03
N ASN A 19 2.62 4.77 4.49
CA ASN A 19 2.83 4.70 3.05
C ASN A 19 2.29 3.39 2.46
N VAL A 20 1.55 2.64 3.26
CA VAL A 20 0.81 1.47 2.79
C VAL A 20 -0.59 1.50 3.38
N ALA A 21 -1.53 0.82 2.73
CA ALA A 21 -2.88 0.65 3.23
C ALA A 21 -3.25 -0.83 3.13
N THR A 22 -4.15 -1.27 3.98
CA THR A 22 -4.55 -2.67 4.04
C THR A 22 -5.92 -2.85 3.38
N ALA A 23 -6.03 -3.82 2.47
CA ALA A 23 -7.26 -4.07 1.74
C ALA A 23 -8.34 -4.63 2.66
N ARG A 24 -9.51 -3.99 2.65
CA ARG A 24 -10.69 -4.44 3.39
C ARG A 24 -11.47 -5.49 2.61
N VAL A 25 -11.23 -5.55 1.32
CA VAL A 25 -11.83 -6.50 0.38
C VAL A 25 -10.79 -6.75 -0.69
N GLU A 26 -11.01 -7.76 -1.50
CA GLU A 26 -10.15 -7.98 -2.66
C GLU A 26 -10.33 -6.81 -3.63
N VAL A 27 -9.23 -6.29 -4.16
CA VAL A 27 -9.26 -5.18 -5.12
C VAL A 27 -8.51 -5.59 -6.38
N LYS A 28 -9.17 -5.46 -7.51
CA LYS A 28 -8.62 -5.92 -8.79
C LYS A 28 -7.67 -4.89 -9.40
N ALA A 29 -6.78 -5.39 -10.25
CA ALA A 29 -5.90 -4.52 -11.01
C ALA A 29 -6.72 -3.52 -11.83
N ASP A 30 -6.14 -2.36 -12.08
CA ASP A 30 -6.74 -1.27 -12.86
C ASP A 30 -7.88 -0.54 -12.16
N THR A 31 -8.19 -0.90 -10.92
CA THR A 31 -9.13 -0.12 -10.11
C THR A 31 -8.52 1.25 -9.83
N VAL A 32 -9.30 2.30 -10.03
CA VAL A 32 -8.86 3.67 -9.77
C VAL A 32 -9.44 4.12 -8.43
N LEU A 33 -8.56 4.49 -7.52
CA LEU A 33 -8.94 4.93 -6.18
C LEU A 33 -8.64 6.41 -6.04
N MET A 34 -9.50 7.13 -5.33
CA MET A 34 -9.27 8.52 -5.01
C MET A 34 -8.90 8.64 -3.53
N THR A 35 -7.78 9.29 -3.27
CA THR A 35 -7.35 9.57 -1.90
C THR A 35 -8.05 10.80 -1.36
N ASP A 36 -7.92 11.04 -0.05
CA ASP A 36 -8.58 12.16 0.60
C ASP A 36 -8.09 13.52 0.08
N ASP A 37 -6.86 13.59 -0.41
CA ASP A 37 -6.31 14.84 -0.93
C ASP A 37 -6.64 15.06 -2.41
N GLY A 38 -7.46 14.20 -3.00
CA GLY A 38 -7.86 14.33 -4.39
C GLY A 38 -6.93 13.65 -5.38
N SER A 39 -5.87 13.01 -4.91
CA SER A 39 -4.98 12.26 -5.79
C SER A 39 -5.62 10.95 -6.19
N LYS A 40 -5.16 10.38 -7.31
CA LYS A 40 -5.66 9.09 -7.77
C LYS A 40 -4.56 8.06 -7.71
N ILE A 41 -4.94 6.84 -7.34
CA ILE A 41 -4.06 5.70 -7.33
C ILE A 41 -4.65 4.62 -8.19
N ILE A 42 -3.86 4.10 -9.12
CA ILE A 42 -4.28 3.00 -9.98
C ILE A 42 -3.67 1.72 -9.44
N ILE A 43 -4.51 0.74 -9.13
CA ILE A 43 -4.04 -0.55 -8.62
C ILE A 43 -3.35 -1.30 -9.75
N LYS A 44 -2.11 -1.70 -9.51
CA LYS A 44 -1.26 -2.31 -10.55
C LYS A 44 -1.44 -3.81 -10.67
N GLU A 45 -1.91 -4.45 -9.61
CA GLU A 45 -2.09 -5.90 -9.58
C GLU A 45 -3.16 -6.22 -8.55
N LEU A 46 -3.68 -7.44 -8.59
CA LEU A 46 -4.69 -7.87 -7.63
C LEU A 46 -4.17 -7.72 -6.20
N ILE A 47 -4.94 -7.08 -5.35
CA ILE A 47 -4.62 -6.94 -3.93
C ILE A 47 -5.63 -7.80 -3.17
N PRO A 48 -5.20 -8.93 -2.61
CA PRO A 48 -6.12 -9.78 -1.85
C PRO A 48 -6.56 -9.11 -0.55
N PHE A 49 -7.70 -9.53 -0.04
CA PHE A 49 -8.20 -9.09 1.26
C PHE A 49 -7.08 -9.25 2.31
N GLY A 50 -6.91 -8.24 3.11
CA GLY A 50 -5.94 -8.27 4.20
C GLY A 50 -4.50 -7.96 3.80
N HIS A 51 -4.23 -7.81 2.50
CA HIS A 51 -2.88 -7.50 2.03
C HIS A 51 -2.70 -6.00 1.88
N LYS A 52 -1.45 -5.57 1.76
CA LYS A 52 -1.09 -4.16 1.73
C LYS A 52 -0.81 -3.68 0.31
N VAL A 53 -1.16 -2.43 0.05
CA VAL A 53 -0.86 -1.76 -1.21
C VAL A 53 0.00 -0.53 -0.93
N ALA A 54 0.92 -0.23 -1.84
CA ALA A 54 1.77 0.97 -1.71
C ALA A 54 0.94 2.21 -2.05
N LEU A 55 0.99 3.22 -1.16
CA LEU A 55 0.29 4.48 -1.35
C LEU A 55 1.14 5.50 -2.10
N LYS A 56 2.43 5.24 -2.24
CA LYS A 56 3.35 6.08 -2.99
C LYS A 56 4.50 5.21 -3.45
N ASP A 57 5.31 5.75 -4.36
CA ASP A 57 6.50 5.04 -4.80
C ASP A 57 7.48 4.91 -3.64
N GLU A 58 8.06 3.73 -3.51
CA GLU A 58 9.10 3.45 -2.51
C GLU A 58 10.32 2.95 -3.24
N ASN A 59 11.47 3.51 -2.92
CA ASN A 59 12.72 2.99 -3.47
C ASN A 59 13.23 1.86 -2.60
N ARG A 60 14.01 0.99 -3.20
CA ARG A 60 14.70 -0.04 -2.46
C ARG A 60 15.39 0.56 -1.25
N ASP A 61 15.31 -0.12 -0.12
CA ASP A 61 15.91 0.24 1.17
C ASP A 61 15.13 1.32 1.92
N GLU A 62 14.08 1.88 1.36
CA GLU A 62 13.24 2.82 2.08
C GLU A 62 12.34 2.09 3.07
N GLY A 63 11.99 2.77 4.15
CA GLY A 63 11.14 2.21 5.18
C GLY A 63 9.69 2.14 4.77
N VAL A 64 9.04 1.03 5.10
CA VAL A 64 7.59 0.87 4.92
C VAL A 64 6.94 1.22 6.25
N ILE A 65 5.99 2.15 6.23
CA ILE A 65 5.36 2.72 7.42
C ILE A 65 3.92 2.26 7.52
N LYS A 66 3.58 1.68 8.67
CA LYS A 66 2.20 1.32 8.99
C LYS A 66 1.97 1.60 10.46
N TYR A 67 0.78 2.08 10.80
CA TYR A 67 0.46 2.52 12.16
C TYR A 67 1.41 3.62 12.62
N GLY A 68 1.90 4.44 11.68
CA GLY A 68 2.83 5.50 11.99
C GLY A 68 4.22 5.01 12.36
N GLN A 69 4.51 3.72 12.17
CA GLN A 69 5.79 3.13 12.54
C GLN A 69 6.38 2.36 11.37
N ARG A 70 7.70 2.31 11.35
CA ARG A 70 8.40 1.55 10.33
C ARG A 70 8.25 0.06 10.64
N ILE A 71 7.65 -0.68 9.70
CA ILE A 71 7.43 -2.12 9.87
C ILE A 71 8.42 -2.96 9.10
N GLY A 72 9.13 -2.36 8.16
CA GLY A 72 10.10 -3.10 7.36
C GLY A 72 10.75 -2.19 6.36
N ILE A 73 11.48 -2.79 5.45
CA ILE A 73 12.26 -2.11 4.42
C ILE A 73 11.87 -2.68 3.07
N ALA A 74 11.73 -1.82 2.07
CA ALA A 74 11.51 -2.27 0.69
C ALA A 74 12.75 -3.01 0.21
N THR A 75 12.58 -4.21 -0.32
CA THR A 75 13.71 -5.00 -0.82
C THR A 75 13.98 -4.74 -2.29
N LYS A 76 13.09 -3.99 -2.94
CA LYS A 76 13.25 -3.52 -4.29
C LYS A 76 12.32 -2.32 -4.47
N ASP A 77 12.44 -1.64 -5.60
CA ASP A 77 11.55 -0.51 -5.87
C ASP A 77 10.11 -0.98 -5.93
N ILE A 78 9.23 -0.24 -5.28
CA ILE A 78 7.79 -0.53 -5.24
C ILE A 78 7.08 0.68 -5.82
N ALA A 79 6.25 0.46 -6.81
CA ALA A 79 5.46 1.54 -7.40
C ALA A 79 4.14 1.69 -6.66
N VAL A 80 3.63 2.92 -6.60
CA VAL A 80 2.31 3.18 -6.03
C VAL A 80 1.29 2.27 -6.71
N GLY A 81 0.43 1.64 -5.92
CA GLY A 81 -0.58 0.73 -6.42
C GLY A 81 -0.15 -0.73 -6.50
N GLU A 82 1.11 -1.02 -6.20
CA GLU A 82 1.59 -2.39 -6.19
C GLU A 82 1.35 -3.06 -4.84
N LEU A 83 1.22 -4.37 -4.87
CA LEU A 83 1.10 -5.18 -3.67
C LEU A 83 2.40 -5.15 -2.88
N VAL A 84 2.30 -4.91 -1.58
CA VAL A 84 3.45 -4.92 -0.68
C VAL A 84 3.37 -6.18 0.16
N HIS A 85 4.31 -7.10 -0.05
CA HIS A 85 4.30 -8.39 0.61
C HIS A 85 5.73 -8.93 0.68
N VAL A 86 5.90 -10.17 1.10
CA VAL A 86 7.24 -10.74 1.32
C VAL A 86 8.14 -10.67 0.09
N LYS A 87 7.58 -10.57 -1.10
CA LYS A 87 8.39 -10.49 -2.34
C LYS A 87 9.15 -9.16 -2.44
N ASN A 88 8.67 -8.10 -1.77
CA ASN A 88 9.27 -6.77 -1.87
C ASN A 88 9.39 -6.05 -0.54
N LEU A 89 9.09 -6.73 0.55
CA LEU A 89 9.15 -6.17 1.90
C LEU A 89 9.87 -7.15 2.82
N SER A 90 10.87 -6.64 3.55
CA SER A 90 11.53 -7.39 4.60
C SER A 90 11.12 -6.79 5.94
N GLY A 91 10.50 -7.59 6.80
CA GLY A 91 10.05 -7.11 8.09
C GLY A 91 11.21 -6.93 9.05
N GLU A 92 11.33 -5.74 9.61
CA GLU A 92 12.44 -5.45 10.52
C GLU A 92 12.36 -6.24 11.81
N ARG A 93 11.15 -6.45 12.31
CA ARG A 93 11.00 -7.23 13.52
C ARG A 93 11.47 -8.65 13.34
N GLY A 94 11.14 -9.23 12.19
CA GLY A 94 11.59 -10.57 11.88
C GLY A 94 13.10 -10.66 11.75
N MET A 95 13.71 -9.58 11.31
CA MET A 95 15.16 -9.55 11.14
C MET A 95 15.91 -9.42 12.44
N ALA A 96 15.24 -8.98 13.47
CA ALA A 96 15.88 -8.77 14.77
C ALA A 96 16.21 -10.08 15.49
N LYS A 97 15.78 -11.17 14.96
CA LYS A 97 16.06 -12.46 15.57
C LYS A 97 17.51 -12.82 15.46
#